data_cc47610a9431a0527044c3a78e3d4ebe
#
_entry.id   cc47610a9431a0527044c3a78e3d4ebe
#
_cell.length_a   1.000
_cell.length_b   1.000
_cell.length_c   1.000
_cell.angle_alpha   90.00
_cell.angle_beta   90.00
_cell.angle_gamma   90.00
#
_symmetry.space_group_name_H-M   'P 1'
#
loop_
_entity.id
_entity.type
_entity.pdbx_description
1 polymer ?
#
loop_
_entity_poly.entity_id
_entity_poly.type
_entity_poly.pdbx_seq_one_letter_code
_entity_poly.pdbx_strand_id
1 'polypeptide(L)'
;LYPHYAGATSATATDQFFRSLMKEKWQPTVRVVEPYFDDPLYIDALAKSVEEAYASKKTKPEILVCSYHGVPKRYLMQGDPYHCQCQKTTRLLKEHLGWKDTEIITTFQSKFGPEEWLKPYTVEEVARLVEEEKKKSIAVIAPAFSSDCIETLEEINEEIKESFEEAGGEEAGARQQERAELPDLQAYRDQEVHVEVDGRGLQHLEPHRRGREEGPAGPSGRLGLPDLHQGPH
;
A
#
# COMPACT_ATOMS: atom_id res chain seq x y z
N LEU A 1 -4.08 -4.04 0.06
CA LEU A 1 -2.71 -3.98 -0.46
C LEU A 1 -2.14 -2.57 -0.44
N TYR A 2 -2.95 -1.53 -0.69
CA TYR A 2 -2.44 -0.16 -0.78
C TYR A 2 -2.54 0.53 0.58
N PRO A 3 -1.47 1.19 1.05
CA PRO A 3 -1.47 1.83 2.37
C PRO A 3 -2.38 3.06 2.44
N HIS A 4 -2.62 3.73 1.31
CA HIS A 4 -3.39 4.97 1.24
C HIS A 4 -4.80 4.74 0.70
N TYR A 5 -5.77 5.46 1.25
CA TYR A 5 -7.11 5.53 0.69
C TYR A 5 -7.13 6.47 -0.52
N ALA A 6 -7.78 6.05 -1.59
CA ALA A 6 -8.11 6.91 -2.72
C ALA A 6 -9.49 6.53 -3.27
N GLY A 7 -10.37 7.51 -3.42
CA GLY A 7 -11.72 7.30 -3.91
C GLY A 7 -11.76 6.65 -5.30
N ALA A 8 -10.82 7.04 -6.16
CA ALA A 8 -10.73 6.52 -7.53
C ALA A 8 -10.24 5.08 -7.64
N THR A 9 -9.59 4.53 -6.62
CA THR A 9 -8.97 3.19 -6.63
C THR A 9 -9.48 2.30 -5.51
N SER A 10 -8.94 2.42 -4.30
CA SER A 10 -9.27 1.53 -3.19
C SER A 10 -10.74 1.54 -2.81
N ALA A 11 -11.38 2.72 -2.76
CA ALA A 11 -12.81 2.81 -2.47
C ALA A 11 -13.67 2.23 -3.59
N THR A 12 -13.34 2.54 -4.85
CA THR A 12 -14.07 2.01 -6.01
C THR A 12 -13.95 0.48 -6.10
N ALA A 13 -12.76 -0.07 -5.88
CA ALA A 13 -12.56 -1.51 -5.86
C ALA A 13 -13.35 -2.19 -4.74
N THR A 14 -13.36 -1.59 -3.54
CA THR A 14 -14.15 -2.07 -2.40
C THR A 14 -15.66 -2.04 -2.70
N ASP A 15 -16.17 -0.95 -3.28
CA ASP A 15 -17.58 -0.83 -3.68
C ASP A 15 -17.95 -1.90 -4.71
N GLN A 16 -17.15 -2.09 -5.75
CA GLN A 16 -17.38 -3.12 -6.77
C GLN A 16 -17.38 -4.53 -6.18
N PHE A 17 -16.46 -4.81 -5.27
CA PHE A 17 -16.39 -6.09 -4.57
C PHE A 17 -17.69 -6.34 -3.78
N PHE A 18 -18.13 -5.40 -2.95
CA PHE A 18 -19.39 -5.54 -2.19
C PHE A 18 -20.60 -5.66 -3.07
N ARG A 19 -20.69 -4.90 -4.16
CA ARG A 19 -21.79 -5.03 -5.14
C ARG A 19 -21.86 -6.42 -5.77
N SER A 20 -20.69 -7.02 -6.03
CA SER A 20 -20.61 -8.38 -6.55
C SER A 20 -21.02 -9.40 -5.48
N LEU A 21 -20.51 -9.25 -4.27
CA LEU A 21 -20.82 -10.13 -3.15
C LEU A 21 -22.31 -10.16 -2.81
N MET A 22 -22.99 -9.01 -2.88
CA MET A 22 -24.43 -8.94 -2.59
C MET A 22 -25.33 -9.69 -3.58
N LYS A 23 -24.80 -10.14 -4.71
CA LYS A 23 -25.52 -11.00 -5.67
C LYS A 23 -25.47 -12.48 -5.29
N GLU A 24 -24.58 -12.85 -4.39
CA GLU A 24 -24.39 -14.23 -3.98
C GLU A 24 -25.38 -14.63 -2.89
N LYS A 25 -25.86 -15.90 -2.93
CA LYS A 25 -26.72 -16.47 -1.89
C LYS A 25 -26.01 -16.61 -0.55
N TRP A 26 -24.71 -16.95 -0.60
CA TRP A 26 -23.87 -17.17 0.55
C TRP A 26 -22.84 -16.05 0.63
N GLN A 27 -22.90 -15.29 1.69
CA GLN A 27 -21.96 -14.21 1.92
C GLN A 27 -20.96 -14.60 2.99
N PRO A 28 -19.66 -14.66 2.69
CA PRO A 28 -18.64 -14.86 3.70
C PRO A 28 -18.55 -13.64 4.61
N THR A 29 -17.96 -13.81 5.78
CA THR A 29 -17.55 -12.67 6.59
C THR A 29 -16.41 -11.95 5.89
N VAL A 30 -16.62 -10.67 5.59
CA VAL A 30 -15.63 -9.81 4.93
C VAL A 30 -15.05 -8.83 5.93
N ARG A 31 -13.73 -8.71 5.92
CA ARG A 31 -13.00 -7.65 6.63
C ARG A 31 -12.22 -6.85 5.61
N VAL A 32 -12.42 -5.56 5.60
CA VAL A 32 -11.63 -4.63 4.80
C VAL A 32 -10.56 -4.05 5.71
N VAL A 33 -9.30 -4.17 5.30
CA VAL A 33 -8.19 -3.55 6.03
C VAL A 33 -8.27 -2.05 5.85
N GLU A 34 -8.22 -1.31 6.93
CA GLU A 34 -8.19 0.15 6.90
C GLU A 34 -6.88 0.66 6.26
N PRO A 35 -6.86 1.87 5.70
CA PRO A 35 -5.63 2.49 5.24
C PRO A 35 -4.62 2.57 6.38
N TYR A 36 -3.39 2.12 6.11
CA TYR A 36 -2.31 2.03 7.10
C TYR A 36 -1.12 2.97 6.79
N PHE A 37 -1.39 4.05 6.07
CA PHE A 37 -0.43 5.05 5.60
C PHE A 37 0.36 5.74 6.73
N ASP A 38 -0.12 5.70 7.96
CA ASP A 38 0.49 6.28 9.16
C ASP A 38 0.75 5.25 10.26
N ASP A 39 0.60 3.96 9.96
CA ASP A 39 0.92 2.89 10.89
C ASP A 39 2.42 2.91 11.24
N PRO A 40 2.80 2.90 12.53
CA PRO A 40 4.19 2.95 12.95
C PRO A 40 5.06 1.83 12.38
N LEU A 41 4.53 0.61 12.21
CA LEU A 41 5.26 -0.51 11.62
C LEU A 41 5.52 -0.30 10.13
N TYR A 42 4.55 0.28 9.42
CA TYR A 42 4.72 0.64 8.02
C TYR A 42 5.77 1.74 7.84
N ILE A 43 5.75 2.77 8.67
CA ILE A 43 6.75 3.84 8.65
C ILE A 43 8.14 3.31 9.00
N ASP A 44 8.27 2.43 10.00
CA ASP A 44 9.51 1.77 10.37
C ASP A 44 10.07 0.92 9.22
N ALA A 45 9.21 0.16 8.53
CA ALA A 45 9.62 -0.62 7.36
C ALA A 45 10.13 0.25 6.20
N LEU A 46 9.44 1.38 5.92
CA LEU A 46 9.92 2.36 4.94
C LEU A 46 11.27 2.95 5.34
N ALA A 47 11.43 3.35 6.59
CA ALA A 47 12.67 3.92 7.11
C ALA A 47 13.83 2.95 6.99
N LYS A 48 13.66 1.70 7.42
CA LYS A 48 14.66 0.63 7.26
C LYS A 48 15.05 0.42 5.80
N SER A 49 14.05 0.39 4.90
CA SER A 49 14.30 0.28 3.47
C SER A 49 15.18 1.41 2.94
N VAL A 50 14.93 2.65 3.37
CA VAL A 50 15.74 3.82 3.01
C VAL A 50 17.15 3.71 3.60
N GLU A 51 17.28 3.41 4.89
CA GLU A 51 18.58 3.28 5.57
C GLU A 51 19.46 2.22 4.93
N GLU A 52 18.93 1.06 4.60
CA GLU A 52 19.64 -0.01 3.90
C GLU A 52 20.10 0.42 2.49
N ALA A 53 19.21 1.12 1.74
CA ALA A 53 19.56 1.66 0.44
C ALA A 53 20.74 2.66 0.54
N TYR A 54 20.68 3.55 1.53
CA TYR A 54 21.72 4.54 1.76
C TYR A 54 23.02 3.90 2.25
N ALA A 55 22.96 2.88 3.11
CA ALA A 55 24.14 2.15 3.58
C ALA A 55 24.86 1.39 2.45
N SER A 56 24.15 0.97 1.41
CA SER A 56 24.71 0.28 0.25
C SER A 56 25.44 1.21 -0.72
N LYS A 57 25.27 2.53 -0.60
CA LYS A 57 25.83 3.54 -1.50
C LYS A 57 27.17 4.05 -0.98
N LYS A 58 28.11 4.33 -1.91
CA LYS A 58 29.40 4.98 -1.57
C LYS A 58 29.19 6.43 -1.12
N THR A 59 28.23 7.10 -1.73
CA THR A 59 27.86 8.47 -1.42
C THR A 59 26.36 8.51 -1.05
N LYS A 60 26.04 9.15 0.07
CA LYS A 60 24.64 9.32 0.49
C LYS A 60 23.94 10.22 -0.53
N PRO A 61 22.78 9.81 -1.10
CA PRO A 61 21.98 10.70 -1.93
C PRO A 61 21.63 11.99 -1.19
N GLU A 62 21.62 13.11 -1.91
CA GLU A 62 21.40 14.44 -1.32
C GLU A 62 19.94 14.68 -0.93
N ILE A 63 19.00 13.98 -1.61
CA ILE A 63 17.57 14.11 -1.37
C ILE A 63 16.86 12.79 -1.63
N LEU A 64 15.85 12.49 -0.81
CA LEU A 64 14.89 11.40 -1.01
C LEU A 64 13.61 11.95 -1.63
N VAL A 65 13.23 11.43 -2.78
CA VAL A 65 11.98 11.73 -3.47
C VAL A 65 10.97 10.63 -3.15
N CYS A 66 9.93 10.98 -2.40
CA CYS A 66 8.78 10.09 -2.17
C CYS A 66 7.78 10.28 -3.29
N SER A 67 7.82 9.39 -4.29
CA SER A 67 6.94 9.44 -5.45
C SER A 67 5.69 8.60 -5.21
N TYR A 68 4.52 9.24 -5.33
CA TYR A 68 3.21 8.63 -5.19
C TYR A 68 2.49 8.63 -6.53
N HIS A 69 1.61 7.67 -6.78
CA HIS A 69 0.76 7.75 -7.96
C HIS A 69 -0.11 9.00 -7.88
N GLY A 70 -0.10 9.81 -8.92
CA GLY A 70 -0.94 11.01 -9.01
C GLY A 70 -2.43 10.65 -9.11
N VAL A 71 -3.26 11.62 -8.80
CA VAL A 71 -4.70 11.61 -9.10
C VAL A 71 -5.11 13.01 -9.55
N PRO A 72 -6.20 13.16 -10.33
CA PRO A 72 -6.73 14.46 -10.68
C PRO A 72 -6.97 15.36 -9.47
N LYS A 73 -6.49 16.59 -9.52
CA LYS A 73 -6.60 17.57 -8.43
C LYS A 73 -8.03 17.80 -7.96
N ARG A 74 -9.02 17.61 -8.84
CA ARG A 74 -10.43 17.74 -8.47
C ARG A 74 -10.85 16.80 -7.35
N TYR A 75 -10.22 15.60 -7.21
CA TYR A 75 -10.55 14.68 -6.12
C TYR A 75 -10.17 15.29 -4.76
N LEU A 76 -8.99 15.88 -4.66
CA LEU A 76 -8.60 16.63 -3.45
C LEU A 76 -9.61 17.75 -3.15
N MET A 77 -10.02 18.51 -4.16
CA MET A 77 -10.99 19.60 -3.99
C MET A 77 -12.39 19.12 -3.61
N GLN A 78 -12.70 17.87 -3.87
CA GLN A 78 -13.95 17.19 -3.47
C GLN A 78 -13.84 16.47 -2.10
N GLY A 79 -12.70 16.58 -1.43
CA GLY A 79 -12.49 16.03 -0.09
C GLY A 79 -11.87 14.64 -0.05
N ASP A 80 -11.30 14.13 -1.16
CA ASP A 80 -10.53 12.88 -1.13
C ASP A 80 -9.28 13.06 -0.26
N PRO A 81 -9.06 12.23 0.77
CA PRO A 81 -7.96 12.41 1.71
C PRO A 81 -6.60 11.94 1.18
N TYR A 82 -6.52 11.34 -0.01
CA TYR A 82 -5.32 10.72 -0.56
C TYR A 82 -4.08 11.61 -0.48
N HIS A 83 -4.19 12.85 -0.98
CA HIS A 83 -3.08 13.81 -0.93
C HIS A 83 -2.57 14.04 0.50
N CYS A 84 -3.49 14.23 1.45
CA CYS A 84 -3.14 14.47 2.84
C CYS A 84 -2.48 13.24 3.48
N GLN A 85 -2.91 12.06 3.11
CA GLN A 85 -2.30 10.80 3.57
C GLN A 85 -0.88 10.64 3.02
N CYS A 86 -0.64 10.90 1.73
CA CYS A 86 0.70 10.88 1.14
C CYS A 86 1.65 11.87 1.85
N GLN A 87 1.19 13.10 2.07
CA GLN A 87 1.97 14.10 2.82
C GLN A 87 2.27 13.66 4.25
N LYS A 88 1.30 13.00 4.90
CA LYS A 88 1.48 12.49 6.27
C LYS A 88 2.51 11.37 6.30
N THR A 89 2.48 10.42 5.37
CA THR A 89 3.47 9.35 5.27
C THR A 89 4.87 9.92 5.11
N THR A 90 5.09 10.84 4.15
CA THR A 90 6.40 11.48 3.95
C THR A 90 6.87 12.22 5.20
N ARG A 91 5.97 12.96 5.87
CA ARG A 91 6.30 13.66 7.12
C ARG A 91 6.70 12.71 8.24
N LEU A 92 5.95 11.62 8.45
CA LEU A 92 6.26 10.62 9.48
C LEU A 92 7.58 9.88 9.17
N LEU A 93 7.83 9.56 7.90
CA LEU A 93 9.11 8.98 7.47
C LEU A 93 10.26 9.94 7.75
N LYS A 94 10.13 11.22 7.42
CA LYS A 94 11.10 12.26 7.75
C LYS A 94 11.37 12.36 9.25
N GLU A 95 10.32 12.41 10.07
CA GLU A 95 10.42 12.45 11.52
C GLU A 95 11.14 11.21 12.07
N HIS A 96 10.80 10.03 11.56
CA HIS A 96 11.43 8.77 11.95
C HIS A 96 12.94 8.73 11.63
N LEU A 97 13.33 9.19 10.43
CA LEU A 97 14.72 9.27 10.00
C LEU A 97 15.50 10.43 10.66
N GLY A 98 14.84 11.35 11.36
CA GLY A 98 15.45 12.54 11.93
C GLY A 98 15.97 13.54 10.89
N TRP A 99 15.37 13.54 9.68
CA TRP A 99 15.81 14.36 8.56
C TRP A 99 15.11 15.73 8.51
N LYS A 100 15.72 16.65 7.75
CA LYS A 100 15.18 18.00 7.51
C LYS A 100 14.28 18.02 6.28
N ASP A 101 13.47 19.06 6.15
CA ASP A 101 12.60 19.28 4.98
C ASP A 101 13.37 19.38 3.65
N THR A 102 14.65 19.75 3.70
CA THR A 102 15.54 19.84 2.52
C THR A 102 16.11 18.48 2.08
N GLU A 103 15.86 17.40 2.81
CA GLU A 103 16.41 16.07 2.54
C GLU A 103 15.36 15.09 2.02
N ILE A 104 14.07 15.44 2.07
CA ILE A 104 12.96 14.58 1.65
C ILE A 104 11.79 15.41 1.10
N ILE A 105 11.23 14.98 -0.02
CA ILE A 105 10.10 15.65 -0.66
C ILE A 105 9.00 14.67 -1.06
N THR A 106 7.77 15.18 -1.18
CA THR A 106 6.62 14.46 -1.74
C THR A 106 6.39 14.88 -3.17
N THR A 107 6.28 13.92 -4.09
CA THR A 107 5.97 14.15 -5.50
C THR A 107 4.90 13.18 -5.99
N PHE A 108 4.36 13.42 -7.19
CA PHE A 108 3.31 12.60 -7.80
C PHE A 108 3.69 12.25 -9.24
N GLN A 109 3.62 10.95 -9.56
CA GLN A 109 3.91 10.36 -10.88
C GLN A 109 2.65 9.95 -11.64
N SER A 110 2.81 9.38 -12.82
CA SER A 110 1.76 8.72 -13.62
C SER A 110 0.64 9.68 -14.06
N LYS A 111 0.98 10.95 -14.30
CA LYS A 111 0.03 11.92 -14.86
C LYS A 111 -0.29 11.55 -16.30
N PHE A 112 -1.59 11.47 -16.62
CA PHE A 112 -2.02 11.34 -18.02
C PHE A 112 -3.21 12.25 -18.35
N GLY A 113 -3.38 12.54 -19.65
CA GLY A 113 -4.47 13.38 -20.15
C GLY A 113 -4.31 14.86 -19.84
N PRO A 114 -5.28 15.70 -20.25
CA PRO A 114 -5.17 17.16 -20.21
C PRO A 114 -5.55 17.78 -18.86
N GLU A 115 -6.09 17.03 -17.93
CA GLU A 115 -6.56 17.53 -16.64
C GLU A 115 -5.38 17.85 -15.71
N GLU A 116 -5.56 18.80 -14.79
CA GLU A 116 -4.57 19.08 -13.75
C GLU A 116 -4.63 17.99 -12.68
N TRP A 117 -3.46 17.40 -12.39
CA TRP A 117 -3.26 16.37 -11.36
C TRP A 117 -2.57 16.98 -10.13
N LEU A 118 -2.43 16.16 -9.07
CA LEU A 118 -1.66 16.54 -7.89
C LEU A 118 -0.22 16.88 -8.26
N LYS A 119 0.33 17.89 -7.60
CA LYS A 119 1.68 18.40 -7.80
C LYS A 119 2.51 18.34 -6.51
N PRO A 120 3.86 18.43 -6.60
CA PRO A 120 4.68 18.55 -7.82
C PRO A 120 4.71 17.23 -8.61
N TYR A 121 4.85 17.31 -9.94
CA TYR A 121 5.04 16.11 -10.78
C TYR A 121 6.47 15.60 -10.63
N THR A 122 6.65 14.29 -10.44
CA THR A 122 7.96 13.71 -10.13
C THR A 122 8.99 14.01 -11.22
N VAL A 123 8.64 13.81 -12.48
CA VAL A 123 9.53 14.08 -13.64
C VAL A 123 9.99 15.53 -13.69
N GLU A 124 9.06 16.49 -13.52
CA GLU A 124 9.38 17.91 -13.52
C GLU A 124 10.24 18.30 -12.30
N GLU A 125 9.93 17.73 -11.14
CA GLU A 125 10.59 18.07 -9.87
C GLU A 125 12.02 17.54 -9.81
N VAL A 126 12.30 16.34 -10.33
CA VAL A 126 13.68 15.83 -10.35
C VAL A 126 14.57 16.65 -11.28
N ALA A 127 14.07 17.12 -12.41
CA ALA A 127 14.79 18.05 -13.27
C ALA A 127 15.04 19.39 -12.58
N ARG A 128 14.03 19.97 -11.92
CA ARG A 128 14.14 21.22 -11.15
C ARG A 128 15.21 21.13 -10.05
N LEU A 129 15.27 19.99 -9.33
CA LEU A 129 16.29 19.78 -8.29
C LEU A 129 17.71 19.90 -8.85
N VAL A 130 17.95 19.41 -10.07
CA VAL A 130 19.26 19.54 -10.73
C VAL A 130 19.48 20.96 -11.22
N GLU A 131 18.52 21.53 -11.95
CA GLU A 131 18.68 22.82 -12.64
C GLU A 131 18.74 24.00 -11.67
N GLU A 132 17.88 24.02 -10.66
CA GLU A 132 17.76 25.14 -9.72
C GLU A 132 18.57 24.91 -8.43
N GLU A 133 18.45 23.73 -7.81
CA GLU A 133 19.09 23.43 -6.52
C GLU A 133 20.46 22.77 -6.65
N LYS A 134 20.91 22.49 -7.89
CA LYS A 134 22.23 21.89 -8.20
C LYS A 134 22.44 20.53 -7.54
N LYS A 135 21.36 19.77 -7.29
CA LYS A 135 21.44 18.42 -6.75
C LYS A 135 22.08 17.48 -7.77
N LYS A 136 23.03 16.66 -7.31
CA LYS A 136 23.80 15.75 -8.16
C LYS A 136 23.38 14.28 -7.97
N SER A 137 22.81 13.95 -6.82
CA SER A 137 22.35 12.61 -6.53
C SER A 137 21.01 12.62 -5.82
N ILE A 138 20.10 11.73 -6.25
CA ILE A 138 18.80 11.51 -5.63
C ILE A 138 18.56 10.03 -5.35
N ALA A 139 17.71 9.76 -4.37
CA ALA A 139 17.06 8.46 -4.23
C ALA A 139 15.56 8.62 -4.41
N VAL A 140 14.90 7.66 -5.03
CA VAL A 140 13.46 7.64 -5.22
C VAL A 140 12.88 6.43 -4.50
N ILE A 141 11.82 6.63 -3.74
CA ILE A 141 11.00 5.58 -3.13
C ILE A 141 9.55 5.78 -3.51
N ALA A 142 8.81 4.69 -3.68
CA ALA A 142 7.39 4.69 -4.02
C ALA A 142 6.52 4.16 -2.86
N PRO A 143 6.25 4.95 -1.80
CA PRO A 143 5.64 4.44 -0.59
C PRO A 143 4.24 3.85 -0.78
N ALA A 144 3.46 4.34 -1.76
CA ALA A 144 2.12 3.85 -2.01
C ALA A 144 2.05 2.51 -2.76
N PHE A 145 3.19 2.00 -3.22
CA PHE A 145 3.25 0.75 -3.98
C PHE A 145 3.77 -0.39 -3.10
N SER A 146 2.89 -1.33 -2.76
CA SER A 146 3.24 -2.47 -1.90
C SER A 146 3.96 -3.60 -2.63
N SER A 147 4.09 -3.53 -3.95
CA SER A 147 4.85 -4.43 -4.82
C SER A 147 5.22 -3.70 -6.09
N ASP A 148 6.23 -4.22 -6.79
CA ASP A 148 6.61 -3.70 -8.09
C ASP A 148 5.48 -3.86 -9.11
N CYS A 149 5.35 -2.85 -9.93
CA CYS A 149 4.40 -2.74 -11.03
C CYS A 149 5.02 -1.89 -12.16
N ILE A 150 4.29 -1.63 -13.21
CA ILE A 150 4.80 -0.87 -14.35
C ILE A 150 5.24 0.54 -13.93
N GLU A 151 4.52 1.16 -12.99
CA GLU A 151 4.81 2.50 -12.48
C GLU A 151 6.11 2.56 -11.65
N THR A 152 6.56 1.44 -11.10
CA THR A 152 7.85 1.38 -10.39
C THR A 152 8.99 0.90 -11.29
N LEU A 153 8.70 0.00 -12.22
CA LEU A 153 9.72 -0.63 -13.08
C LEU A 153 10.05 0.23 -14.31
N GLU A 154 9.07 0.90 -14.89
CA GLU A 154 9.22 1.72 -16.10
C GLU A 154 9.31 3.21 -15.74
N GLU A 155 8.30 3.79 -15.09
CA GLU A 155 8.31 5.23 -14.81
C GLU A 155 9.48 5.65 -13.89
N ILE A 156 9.73 4.92 -12.79
CA ILE A 156 10.80 5.33 -11.86
C ILE A 156 12.17 4.96 -12.41
N ASN A 157 12.36 3.72 -12.89
CA ASN A 157 13.68 3.25 -13.30
C ASN A 157 14.12 3.76 -14.68
N GLU A 158 13.20 4.17 -15.54
CA GLU A 158 13.50 4.70 -16.87
C GLU A 158 13.16 6.19 -16.95
N GLU A 159 11.90 6.57 -17.01
CA GLU A 159 11.47 7.94 -17.29
C GLU A 159 11.98 8.97 -16.27
N ILE A 160 11.78 8.72 -14.97
CA ILE A 160 12.21 9.66 -13.92
C ILE A 160 13.73 9.72 -13.83
N LYS A 161 14.39 8.58 -14.00
CA LYS A 161 15.86 8.51 -14.03
C LYS A 161 16.42 9.27 -15.24
N GLU A 162 15.90 9.04 -16.43
CA GLU A 162 16.32 9.74 -17.65
C GLU A 162 16.14 11.24 -17.49
N SER A 163 14.99 11.71 -17.01
CA SER A 163 14.73 13.12 -16.76
C SER A 163 15.74 13.75 -15.80
N PHE A 164 16.16 13.03 -14.75
CA PHE A 164 17.19 13.50 -13.83
C PHE A 164 18.57 13.58 -14.49
N GLU A 165 18.96 12.56 -15.26
CA GLU A 165 20.25 12.48 -15.96
C GLU A 165 20.34 13.51 -17.08
N GLU A 166 19.27 13.71 -17.86
CA GLU A 166 19.19 14.73 -18.93
C GLU A 166 19.33 16.15 -18.38
N ALA A 167 18.79 16.42 -17.18
CA ALA A 167 18.98 17.68 -16.49
C ALA A 167 20.43 17.89 -15.96
N GLY A 168 21.29 16.86 -16.01
CA GLY A 168 22.69 16.90 -15.57
C GLY A 168 22.92 16.32 -14.18
N GLY A 169 22.03 15.51 -13.69
CA GLY A 169 22.22 14.70 -12.49
C GLY A 169 23.23 13.58 -12.74
N GLU A 170 23.95 13.16 -11.69
CA GLU A 170 25.05 12.20 -11.81
C GLU A 170 24.66 10.79 -11.29
N GLU A 171 23.80 10.69 -10.29
CA GLU A 171 23.36 9.43 -9.71
C GLU A 171 21.88 9.46 -9.32
N ALA A 172 21.06 8.72 -10.05
CA ALA A 172 19.70 8.41 -9.64
C ALA A 172 19.64 6.97 -9.12
N GLY A 173 19.29 6.79 -7.85
CA GLY A 173 19.05 5.48 -7.26
C GLY A 173 17.55 5.27 -7.04
N ALA A 174 16.93 4.39 -7.81
CA ALA A 174 15.62 3.86 -7.46
C ALA A 174 15.79 2.63 -6.59
N ARG A 175 15.06 2.53 -5.48
CA ARG A 175 14.89 1.25 -4.79
C ARG A 175 13.52 0.70 -5.11
N GLN A 176 13.53 -0.43 -5.79
CA GLN A 176 12.41 -1.36 -5.78
C GLN A 176 12.18 -1.77 -4.33
N GLN A 177 10.94 -1.77 -3.88
CA GLN A 177 10.60 -2.42 -2.63
C GLN A 177 10.77 -3.93 -2.85
N GLU A 178 12.00 -4.43 -2.69
CA GLU A 178 12.13 -5.84 -2.33
C GLU A 178 11.22 -6.05 -1.13
N ARG A 179 10.36 -7.06 -1.21
CA ARG A 179 9.49 -7.49 -0.12
C ARG A 179 10.26 -7.35 1.18
N ALA A 180 10.03 -6.27 1.93
CA ALA A 180 10.36 -6.30 3.33
C ALA A 180 9.60 -7.51 3.86
N GLU A 181 10.31 -8.54 4.29
CA GLU A 181 9.70 -9.57 5.13
C GLU A 181 9.24 -8.82 6.37
N LEU A 182 7.98 -8.37 6.31
CA LEU A 182 7.34 -7.79 7.47
C LEU A 182 7.38 -8.91 8.52
N PRO A 183 8.09 -8.72 9.63
CA PRO A 183 8.09 -9.71 10.68
C PRO A 183 6.64 -9.88 11.09
N ASP A 184 6.15 -11.12 10.96
CA ASP A 184 4.85 -11.57 11.47
C ASP A 184 3.56 -11.32 10.66
N LEU A 185 3.62 -11.00 9.36
CA LEU A 185 2.47 -11.24 8.48
C LEU A 185 2.17 -12.75 8.29
N GLN A 186 3.04 -13.62 8.82
CA GLN A 186 2.80 -15.08 8.84
C GLN A 186 1.50 -15.40 9.59
N ALA A 187 1.20 -14.69 10.68
CA ALA A 187 -0.04 -14.84 11.43
C ALA A 187 -1.30 -14.41 10.66
N TYR A 188 -1.16 -13.50 9.68
CA TYR A 188 -2.23 -13.10 8.76
C TYR A 188 -2.33 -14.02 7.54
N ARG A 189 -1.25 -14.68 7.10
CA ARG A 189 -1.25 -15.63 5.98
C ARG A 189 -2.13 -16.84 6.24
N ASP A 190 -2.22 -17.31 7.48
CA ASP A 190 -3.07 -18.44 7.86
C ASP A 190 -4.58 -18.10 7.83
N GLN A 191 -4.94 -16.86 7.51
CA GLN A 191 -6.31 -16.37 7.34
C GLN A 191 -6.64 -15.97 5.90
N GLU A 192 -5.71 -16.13 4.94
CA GLU A 192 -5.99 -15.84 3.53
C GLU A 192 -7.01 -16.82 2.96
N VAL A 193 -8.19 -16.30 2.64
CA VAL A 193 -9.14 -16.96 1.75
C VAL A 193 -8.62 -16.76 0.33
N HIS A 194 -8.03 -17.80 -0.27
CA HIS A 194 -7.71 -17.78 -1.68
C HIS A 194 -9.01 -17.74 -2.49
N VAL A 195 -9.29 -16.60 -3.11
CA VAL A 195 -10.34 -16.47 -4.10
C VAL A 195 -9.71 -16.73 -5.47
N GLU A 196 -9.80 -17.95 -5.97
CA GLU A 196 -9.54 -18.22 -7.38
C GLU A 196 -10.72 -17.70 -8.20
N VAL A 197 -10.53 -16.62 -8.92
CA VAL A 197 -11.49 -16.12 -9.89
C VAL A 197 -11.16 -16.77 -11.23
N ASP A 198 -11.80 -17.90 -11.54
CA ASP A 198 -11.82 -18.38 -12.92
C ASP A 198 -12.84 -17.54 -13.69
N GLY A 199 -12.61 -17.35 -15.01
CA GLY A 199 -13.45 -16.50 -15.89
C GLY A 199 -14.90 -16.98 -16.05
N ARG A 200 -15.44 -17.85 -15.17
CA ARG A 200 -16.79 -18.44 -15.23
C ARG A 200 -17.65 -18.12 -14.01
N GLY A 201 -17.24 -17.16 -13.17
CA GLY A 201 -17.97 -16.80 -11.96
C GLY A 201 -17.83 -17.82 -10.83
N LEU A 202 -17.94 -17.35 -9.59
CA LEU A 202 -17.82 -18.12 -8.35
C LEU A 202 -18.78 -19.32 -8.29
N GLN A 203 -18.49 -20.39 -8.98
CA GLN A 203 -19.38 -21.56 -9.01
C GLN A 203 -18.89 -22.77 -8.18
N HIS A 204 -17.83 -22.75 -7.46
CA HIS A 204 -17.49 -23.82 -6.52
C HIS A 204 -16.50 -23.34 -5.46
N LEU A 205 -17.00 -22.92 -4.32
CA LEU A 205 -16.26 -22.94 -3.07
C LEU A 205 -16.71 -24.20 -2.30
N GLU A 206 -15.98 -25.28 -2.44
CA GLU A 206 -16.13 -26.39 -1.48
C GLU A 206 -15.42 -26.03 -0.18
N PRO A 207 -16.08 -26.18 0.98
CA PRO A 207 -15.43 -25.95 2.25
C PRO A 207 -14.40 -27.05 2.51
N HIS A 208 -13.13 -26.70 2.61
CA HIS A 208 -12.11 -27.62 3.08
C HIS A 208 -12.51 -28.14 4.49
N ARG A 209 -12.96 -29.38 4.56
CA ARG A 209 -13.09 -30.10 5.84
C ARG A 209 -11.67 -30.29 6.40
N ARG A 210 -11.36 -29.60 7.47
CA ARG A 210 -10.22 -29.97 8.33
C ARG A 210 -10.47 -31.39 8.83
N GLY A 211 -9.53 -32.29 8.56
CA GLY A 211 -9.50 -33.60 9.13
C GLY A 211 -9.54 -33.49 10.66
N ARG A 212 -10.58 -34.04 11.28
CA ARG A 212 -10.58 -34.29 12.71
C ARG A 212 -9.61 -35.45 12.96
N GLU A 213 -8.52 -35.16 13.64
CA GLU A 213 -7.80 -36.22 14.32
C GLU A 213 -8.72 -36.80 15.43
N GLU A 214 -9.04 -38.07 15.32
CA GLU A 214 -9.79 -38.81 16.33
C GLU A 214 -8.92 -38.96 17.57
N GLY A 215 -9.22 -38.22 18.62
CA GLY A 215 -8.74 -38.47 19.97
C GLY A 215 -9.67 -39.47 20.68
N PRO A 216 -9.17 -40.28 21.66
CA PRO A 216 -9.87 -41.43 22.18
C PRO A 216 -11.12 -41.11 23.03
N ALA A 217 -12.12 -41.95 22.88
CA ALA A 217 -13.41 -41.88 23.55
C ALA A 217 -13.30 -41.90 25.11
N GLY A 218 -13.90 -40.88 25.74
CA GLY A 218 -14.17 -40.85 27.18
C GLY A 218 -15.69 -40.88 27.45
N PRO A 219 -16.15 -41.34 28.63
CA PRO A 219 -17.47 -41.94 28.82
C PRO A 219 -18.63 -40.94 28.93
N SER A 220 -19.79 -41.40 28.46
CA SER A 220 -21.10 -40.79 28.49
C SER A 220 -21.58 -40.40 29.90
N GLY A 221 -21.79 -39.12 30.13
CA GLY A 221 -22.55 -38.59 31.26
C GLY A 221 -23.78 -37.85 30.77
N ARG A 222 -24.96 -38.41 30.95
CA ARG A 222 -26.25 -37.74 30.76
C ARG A 222 -26.44 -36.69 31.86
N LEU A 223 -26.62 -35.45 31.51
CA LEU A 223 -27.20 -34.44 32.39
C LEU A 223 -28.46 -33.89 31.74
N GLY A 224 -29.57 -34.09 32.46
CA GLY A 224 -30.91 -33.68 32.06
C GLY A 224 -31.09 -32.14 32.10
N LEU A 225 -31.82 -31.64 31.14
CA LEU A 225 -32.34 -30.28 31.12
C LEU A 225 -33.63 -30.22 31.96
N PRO A 226 -33.87 -29.20 32.76
CA PRO A 226 -35.18 -28.96 33.35
C PRO A 226 -36.09 -28.19 32.37
N ASP A 227 -37.32 -28.68 32.26
CA ASP A 227 -38.45 -28.04 31.61
C ASP A 227 -38.79 -26.68 32.28
N LEU A 228 -38.94 -25.63 31.47
CA LEU A 228 -39.61 -24.41 31.87
C LEU A 228 -40.84 -24.18 30.98
N HIS A 229 -41.95 -24.70 31.42
CA HIS A 229 -43.27 -24.26 30.95
C HIS A 229 -44.00 -23.49 32.07
N GLN A 230 -44.83 -22.57 31.63
CA GLN A 230 -45.90 -21.80 32.28
C GLN A 230 -45.52 -20.42 32.84
N GLY A 231 -45.94 -19.32 32.24
CA GLY A 231 -47.11 -18.46 32.02
C GLY A 231 -47.75 -17.90 33.32
N PRO A 232 -48.73 -17.01 33.37
CA PRO A 232 -49.13 -15.92 32.49
C PRO A 232 -49.19 -14.55 33.24
N HIS A 233 -49.28 -13.48 32.55
CA HIS A 233 -50.26 -12.35 32.63
C HIS A 233 -49.73 -11.15 31.81
#